data_495c46577f19482db256379687e3406b
#
_entry.id   495c46577f19482db256379687e3406b
#
_cell.length_a   1.000
_cell.length_b   1.000
_cell.length_c   1.000
_cell.angle_alpha   90.00
_cell.angle_beta   90.00
_cell.angle_gamma   90.00
#
_symmetry.space_group_name_H-M   'P 1'
#
loop_
_entity.id
_entity.type
_entity.pdbx_description
1 polymer ?
#
loop_
_entity_poly.entity_id
_entity_poly.type
_entity_poly.pdbx_seq_one_letter_code
_entity_poly.pdbx_strand_id
1 'polypeptide(L)'
;MAHYAYLDEHNVVTQIIVGCNEEEGTDWETEYGEFAGQICKRTSYNTRFGKHFDSETGEESGDPFRKNYACIGFTFDSERDAFIPPKPFPSFILNEDTCQWESPVPRPDNEDIDYIWDEDTTSWVISI
;
A
#
# COMPACT_ATOMS: atom_id res chain seq x y z
N MET A 1 -12.55 3.74 14.61
CA MET A 1 -11.31 3.10 15.06
C MET A 1 -10.22 3.28 14.01
N ALA A 2 -9.01 3.44 14.45
CA ALA A 2 -7.87 3.59 13.55
C ALA A 2 -7.13 2.26 13.38
N HIS A 3 -6.40 2.13 12.27
CA HIS A 3 -5.58 0.96 11.99
C HIS A 3 -4.11 1.36 12.03
N TYR A 4 -3.27 0.49 12.59
CA TYR A 4 -1.85 0.74 12.75
C TYR A 4 -1.04 -0.46 12.26
N ALA A 5 0.08 -0.17 11.59
CA ALA A 5 1.01 -1.18 11.11
C ALA A 5 2.27 -1.15 11.95
N TYR A 6 2.71 -2.31 12.42
CA TYR A 6 4.03 -2.47 13.03
C TYR A 6 5.05 -2.78 11.95
N LEU A 7 6.21 -2.15 12.05
CA LEU A 7 7.29 -2.29 11.07
C LEU A 7 8.50 -2.96 11.72
N ASP A 8 9.20 -3.78 10.96
CA ASP A 8 10.47 -4.35 11.40
C ASP A 8 11.63 -3.36 11.16
N GLU A 9 12.86 -3.80 11.36
CA GLU A 9 14.07 -2.97 11.20
C GLU A 9 14.29 -2.51 9.76
N HIS A 10 13.62 -3.13 8.79
CA HIS A 10 13.70 -2.78 7.36
C HIS A 10 12.47 -2.01 6.88
N ASN A 11 11.62 -1.55 7.81
CA ASN A 11 10.36 -0.85 7.52
C ASN A 11 9.32 -1.71 6.79
N VAL A 12 9.41 -3.03 6.95
CA VAL A 12 8.43 -3.96 6.38
C VAL A 12 7.33 -4.23 7.40
N VAL A 13 6.07 -4.19 6.94
CA VAL A 13 4.91 -4.41 7.80
C VAL A 13 4.88 -5.87 8.26
N THR A 14 4.87 -6.09 9.57
CA THR A 14 4.84 -7.42 10.17
C THR A 14 3.49 -7.76 10.80
N GLN A 15 2.73 -6.73 11.20
CA GLN A 15 1.44 -6.91 11.84
C GLN A 15 0.59 -5.65 11.69
N ILE A 16 -0.72 -5.82 11.63
CA ILE A 16 -1.67 -4.70 11.61
C ILE A 16 -2.63 -4.87 12.77
N ILE A 17 -2.86 -3.78 13.51
CA ILE A 17 -3.78 -3.77 14.64
C ILE A 17 -4.86 -2.71 14.43
N VAL A 18 -5.97 -2.90 15.12
CA VAL A 18 -7.03 -1.89 15.25
C VAL A 18 -6.83 -1.22 16.61
N GLY A 19 -6.74 0.09 16.63
CA GLY A 19 -6.48 0.82 17.86
C GLY A 19 -7.30 2.09 18.00
N CYS A 20 -6.88 2.95 18.91
CA CYS A 20 -7.58 4.19 19.22
C CYS A 20 -7.38 5.24 18.14
N ASN A 21 -8.37 6.12 17.97
CA ASN A 21 -8.26 7.26 17.08
C ASN A 21 -7.33 8.33 17.66
N GLU A 22 -6.54 8.97 16.81
CA GLU A 22 -5.63 10.05 17.22
C GLU A 22 -6.35 11.36 17.55
N GLU A 23 -7.64 11.44 17.30
CA GLU A 23 -8.48 12.62 17.55
C GLU A 23 -8.52 13.05 19.02
N GLU A 24 -8.14 12.17 19.93
CA GLU A 24 -8.11 12.44 21.36
C GLU A 24 -6.82 13.12 21.84
N GLY A 25 -5.93 13.48 20.92
CA GLY A 25 -4.70 14.18 21.23
C GLY A 25 -3.54 13.31 21.70
N THR A 26 -3.69 12.00 21.65
CA THR A 26 -2.63 11.05 22.00
C THR A 26 -1.93 10.57 20.73
N ASP A 27 -0.59 10.54 20.77
CA ASP A 27 0.21 9.98 19.67
C ASP A 27 0.27 8.46 19.81
N TRP A 28 -0.73 7.78 19.28
CA TRP A 28 -0.84 6.35 19.39
C TRP A 28 0.21 5.59 18.57
N GLU A 29 0.77 6.21 17.53
CA GLU A 29 1.90 5.60 16.79
C GLU A 29 3.09 5.38 17.73
N THR A 30 3.43 6.37 18.52
CA THR A 30 4.52 6.26 19.50
C THR A 30 4.16 5.31 20.65
N GLU A 31 2.95 5.41 21.19
CA GLU A 31 2.51 4.57 22.30
C GLU A 31 2.50 3.08 21.95
N TYR A 32 1.89 2.72 20.83
CA TYR A 32 1.86 1.33 20.40
C TYR A 32 3.23 0.82 19.98
N GLY A 33 4.05 1.68 19.36
CA GLY A 33 5.40 1.32 18.96
C GLY A 33 6.29 1.00 20.15
N GLU A 34 6.23 1.81 21.19
CA GLU A 34 6.98 1.57 22.43
C GLU A 34 6.54 0.28 23.13
N PHE A 35 5.24 0.04 23.18
CA PHE A 35 4.69 -1.18 23.78
C PHE A 35 5.18 -2.45 23.07
N ALA A 36 5.19 -2.44 21.74
CA ALA A 36 5.58 -3.60 20.93
C ALA A 36 7.10 -3.69 20.71
N GLY A 37 7.85 -2.64 20.99
CA GLY A 37 9.28 -2.58 20.68
C GLY A 37 9.56 -2.49 19.18
N GLN A 38 8.61 -1.95 18.40
CA GLN A 38 8.72 -1.77 16.95
C GLN A 38 8.23 -0.38 16.55
N ILE A 39 8.57 0.04 15.34
CA ILE A 39 8.00 1.26 14.77
C ILE A 39 6.55 0.99 14.41
N CYS A 40 5.66 1.91 14.77
CA CYS A 40 4.24 1.82 14.47
C CYS A 40 3.81 3.00 13.61
N LYS A 41 3.10 2.72 12.53
CA LYS A 41 2.59 3.75 11.61
C LYS A 41 1.12 3.55 11.34
N ARG A 42 0.35 4.64 11.45
CA ARG A 42 -1.08 4.61 11.15
C ARG A 42 -1.31 4.39 9.65
N THR A 43 -2.32 3.59 9.34
CA THR A 43 -2.76 3.36 7.96
C THR A 43 -4.26 3.59 7.87
N SER A 44 -4.79 3.71 6.66
CA SER A 44 -6.22 3.95 6.43
C SER A 44 -6.85 2.79 5.67
N TYR A 45 -7.84 2.16 6.28
CA TYR A 45 -8.56 1.04 5.69
C TYR A 45 -9.23 1.38 4.35
N ASN A 46 -9.65 2.64 4.18
CA ASN A 46 -10.38 3.09 3.00
C ASN A 46 -9.47 3.73 1.93
N THR A 47 -8.15 3.62 2.08
CA THR A 47 -7.20 4.18 1.13
C THR A 47 -6.52 3.06 0.36
N ARG A 48 -6.57 3.14 -0.98
CA ARG A 48 -5.89 2.18 -1.88
C ARG A 48 -5.60 2.83 -3.22
N PHE A 49 -4.53 2.39 -3.87
CA PHE A 49 -4.10 2.90 -5.18
C PHE A 49 -3.96 4.43 -5.22
N GLY A 50 -3.53 5.04 -4.10
CA GLY A 50 -3.40 6.48 -4.01
C GLY A 50 -4.72 7.23 -3.95
N LYS A 51 -5.82 6.56 -3.58
CA LYS A 51 -7.16 7.15 -3.49
C LYS A 51 -7.86 6.75 -2.20
N HIS A 52 -8.62 7.67 -1.64
CA HIS A 52 -9.48 7.41 -0.50
C HIS A 52 -10.92 7.19 -0.96
N PHE A 53 -11.56 6.18 -0.42
CA PHE A 53 -12.95 5.82 -0.78
C PHE A 53 -13.85 5.96 0.44
N ASP A 54 -15.06 6.50 0.22
CA ASP A 54 -16.08 6.61 1.26
C ASP A 54 -16.59 5.21 1.62
N SER A 55 -16.61 4.88 2.91
CA SER A 55 -17.01 3.54 3.37
C SER A 55 -18.49 3.24 3.18
N GLU A 56 -19.35 4.28 3.05
CA GLU A 56 -20.79 4.11 2.85
C GLU A 56 -21.18 4.03 1.38
N THR A 57 -20.56 4.87 0.54
CA THR A 57 -20.93 4.98 -0.88
C THR A 57 -19.97 4.23 -1.81
N GLY A 58 -18.73 3.96 -1.38
CA GLY A 58 -17.71 3.39 -2.22
C GLY A 58 -17.11 4.35 -3.23
N GLU A 59 -17.52 5.61 -3.21
CA GLU A 59 -17.01 6.63 -4.13
C GLU A 59 -15.72 7.26 -3.61
N GLU A 60 -14.87 7.74 -4.54
CA GLU A 60 -13.64 8.42 -4.19
C GLU A 60 -13.93 9.73 -3.46
N SER A 61 -13.32 9.91 -2.28
CA SER A 61 -13.50 11.11 -1.48
C SER A 61 -12.34 11.29 -0.49
N GLY A 62 -12.09 12.53 -0.05
CA GLY A 62 -11.09 12.85 0.96
C GLY A 62 -9.65 12.61 0.52
N ASP A 63 -8.73 12.66 1.48
CA ASP A 63 -7.30 12.54 1.23
C ASP A 63 -6.83 11.08 1.32
N PRO A 64 -6.01 10.61 0.35
CA PRO A 64 -5.49 9.24 0.38
C PRO A 64 -4.34 9.12 1.39
N PHE A 65 -4.68 8.88 2.64
CA PHE A 65 -3.71 8.80 3.73
C PHE A 65 -2.68 7.69 3.45
N ARG A 66 -1.42 8.10 3.28
CA ARG A 66 -0.28 7.21 3.01
C ARG A 66 -0.49 6.26 1.82
N LYS A 67 -1.29 6.69 0.85
CA LYS A 67 -1.52 6.08 -0.48
C LYS A 67 -2.19 4.72 -0.48
N ASN A 68 -1.80 3.80 0.37
CA ASN A 68 -2.34 2.45 0.38
C ASN A 68 -2.58 1.97 1.81
N TYR A 69 -3.63 1.19 2.00
CA TYR A 69 -3.82 0.49 3.26
C TYR A 69 -2.68 -0.52 3.45
N ALA A 70 -2.04 -0.49 4.62
CA ALA A 70 -0.92 -1.36 4.90
C ALA A 70 -1.35 -2.84 4.96
N CYS A 71 -0.57 -3.69 4.34
CA CYS A 71 -0.71 -5.14 4.44
C CYS A 71 0.61 -5.75 4.89
N ILE A 72 0.56 -6.92 5.50
CA ILE A 72 1.80 -7.62 5.89
C ILE A 72 2.65 -7.85 4.66
N GLY A 73 3.93 -7.49 4.74
CA GLY A 73 4.86 -7.57 3.62
C GLY A 73 5.05 -6.26 2.85
N PHE A 74 4.16 -5.28 3.05
CA PHE A 74 4.34 -3.95 2.45
C PHE A 74 5.49 -3.22 3.14
N THR A 75 6.11 -2.27 2.43
CA THR A 75 7.19 -1.44 2.98
C THR A 75 6.67 -0.02 3.22
N PHE A 76 6.97 0.56 4.37
CA PHE A 76 6.70 1.97 4.61
C PHE A 76 7.87 2.82 4.13
N ASP A 77 7.60 3.73 3.20
CA ASP A 77 8.59 4.67 2.67
C ASP A 77 8.41 6.02 3.36
N SER A 78 9.37 6.39 4.22
CA SER A 78 9.29 7.61 5.01
C SER A 78 9.45 8.89 4.18
N GLU A 79 10.16 8.82 3.06
CA GLU A 79 10.31 9.98 2.16
C GLU A 79 9.03 10.31 1.42
N ARG A 80 8.31 9.27 0.97
CA ARG A 80 7.02 9.42 0.30
C ARG A 80 5.86 9.48 1.28
N ASP A 81 6.09 9.12 2.55
CA ASP A 81 5.05 8.95 3.57
C ASP A 81 3.93 8.04 3.06
N ALA A 82 4.30 6.85 2.61
CA ALA A 82 3.40 5.93 1.95
C ALA A 82 3.74 4.47 2.19
N PHE A 83 2.71 3.61 2.17
CA PHE A 83 2.88 2.16 2.17
C PHE A 83 2.96 1.66 0.73
N ILE A 84 4.00 0.88 0.42
CA ILE A 84 4.28 0.40 -0.93
C ILE A 84 4.23 -1.13 -0.93
N PRO A 85 3.43 -1.75 -1.84
CA PRO A 85 3.39 -3.20 -1.95
C PRO A 85 4.73 -3.77 -2.44
N PRO A 86 4.99 -5.07 -2.23
CA PRO A 86 6.20 -5.71 -2.73
C PRO A 86 6.30 -5.58 -4.25
N LYS A 87 7.50 -5.36 -4.76
CA LYS A 87 7.75 -5.26 -6.20
C LYS A 87 7.53 -6.63 -6.85
N PRO A 88 6.55 -6.74 -7.79
CA PRO A 88 6.20 -8.04 -8.37
C PRO A 88 7.26 -8.59 -9.33
N PHE A 89 7.93 -7.69 -10.08
CA PHE A 89 8.95 -8.07 -11.06
C PHE A 89 10.04 -7.00 -11.11
N PRO A 90 11.31 -7.39 -11.37
CA PRO A 90 12.42 -6.43 -11.35
C PRO A 90 12.28 -5.24 -12.33
N SER A 91 11.58 -5.43 -13.44
CA SER A 91 11.40 -4.38 -14.46
C SER A 91 10.27 -3.41 -14.15
N PHE A 92 9.39 -3.72 -13.19
CA PHE A 92 8.25 -2.87 -12.88
C PHE A 92 8.69 -1.53 -12.29
N ILE A 93 7.91 -0.49 -12.56
CA ILE A 93 8.20 0.90 -12.20
C ILE A 93 7.16 1.37 -11.19
N LEU A 94 7.60 2.07 -10.16
CA LEU A 94 6.69 2.63 -9.16
C LEU A 94 6.00 3.88 -9.70
N ASN A 95 4.65 3.88 -9.64
CA ASN A 95 3.87 5.08 -9.88
C ASN A 95 3.93 5.95 -8.62
N GLU A 96 4.56 7.11 -8.71
CA GLU A 96 4.77 8.00 -7.57
C GLU A 96 3.46 8.59 -7.00
N ASP A 97 2.41 8.68 -7.81
CA ASP A 97 1.13 9.23 -7.38
C ASP A 97 0.31 8.22 -6.58
N THR A 98 0.32 6.95 -6.98
CA THR A 98 -0.48 5.90 -6.35
C THR A 98 0.33 4.98 -5.44
N CYS A 99 1.66 5.00 -5.55
CA CYS A 99 2.58 4.08 -4.89
C CYS A 99 2.25 2.61 -5.19
N GLN A 100 1.83 2.36 -6.44
CA GLN A 100 1.61 1.03 -6.98
C GLN A 100 2.64 0.73 -8.06
N TRP A 101 2.96 -0.54 -8.22
CA TRP A 101 3.90 -0.98 -9.25
C TRP A 101 3.19 -1.16 -10.59
N GLU A 102 3.83 -0.66 -11.64
CA GLU A 102 3.29 -0.75 -13.00
C GLU A 102 4.31 -1.38 -13.93
N SER A 103 3.83 -2.15 -14.92
CA SER A 103 4.71 -2.70 -15.94
C SER A 103 5.30 -1.59 -16.82
N PRO A 104 6.55 -1.76 -17.31
CA PRO A 104 7.15 -0.77 -18.21
C PRO A 104 6.45 -0.69 -19.57
N VAL A 105 5.69 -1.72 -19.93
CA VAL A 105 4.90 -1.78 -21.16
C VAL A 105 3.42 -1.91 -20.78
N PRO A 106 2.54 -1.05 -21.30
CA PRO A 106 1.11 -1.12 -20.97
C PRO A 106 0.50 -2.47 -21.36
N ARG A 107 -0.36 -3.01 -20.51
CA ARG A 107 -1.08 -4.24 -20.82
C ARG A 107 -2.01 -4.00 -22.01
N PRO A 108 -2.03 -4.89 -23.03
CA PRO A 108 -2.95 -4.74 -24.17
C PRO A 108 -4.40 -4.68 -23.72
N ASP A 109 -5.18 -3.79 -24.35
CA ASP A 109 -6.57 -3.59 -24.04
C ASP A 109 -7.45 -4.53 -24.86
N ASN A 110 -7.53 -5.80 -24.46
CA ASN A 110 -8.36 -6.81 -25.10
C ASN A 110 -8.97 -7.72 -24.03
N GLU A 111 -10.25 -7.53 -23.76
CA GLU A 111 -10.97 -8.26 -22.72
C GLU A 111 -11.17 -9.75 -23.05
N ASP A 112 -11.08 -10.14 -24.30
CA ASP A 112 -11.28 -11.52 -24.75
C ASP A 112 -10.01 -12.38 -24.63
N ILE A 113 -8.87 -11.75 -24.33
CA ILE A 113 -7.57 -12.43 -24.25
C ILE A 113 -6.95 -12.21 -22.87
N ASP A 114 -6.54 -13.31 -22.24
CA ASP A 114 -5.78 -13.24 -20.98
C ASP A 114 -4.30 -13.07 -21.28
N TYR A 115 -3.68 -12.11 -20.64
CA TYR A 115 -2.25 -11.84 -20.78
C TYR A 115 -1.53 -12.09 -19.45
N ILE A 116 -0.31 -12.59 -19.54
CA ILE A 116 0.60 -12.69 -18.40
C ILE A 116 1.87 -11.92 -18.71
N TRP A 117 2.52 -11.42 -17.67
CA TRP A 117 3.78 -10.71 -17.82
C TRP A 117 4.93 -11.71 -18.01
N ASP A 118 5.74 -11.51 -19.04
CA ASP A 118 6.97 -12.25 -19.26
C ASP A 118 8.17 -11.36 -18.96
N GLU A 119 8.80 -11.58 -17.83
CA GLU A 119 9.95 -10.78 -17.39
C GLU A 119 11.17 -10.95 -18.30
N ASP A 120 11.37 -12.13 -18.83
CA ASP A 120 12.53 -12.41 -19.71
C ASP A 120 12.49 -11.56 -20.99
N THR A 121 11.31 -11.35 -21.56
CA THR A 121 11.13 -10.51 -22.76
C THR A 121 10.63 -9.12 -22.44
N THR A 122 10.34 -8.82 -21.16
CA THR A 122 9.74 -7.57 -20.70
C THR A 122 8.50 -7.18 -21.53
N SER A 123 7.59 -8.12 -21.68
CA SER A 123 6.40 -7.94 -22.52
C SER A 123 5.22 -8.74 -21.98
N TRP A 124 4.03 -8.37 -22.43
CA TRP A 124 2.80 -9.12 -22.14
C TRP A 124 2.64 -10.21 -23.20
N VAL A 125 2.45 -11.44 -22.73
CA VAL A 125 2.25 -12.60 -23.62
C VAL A 125 0.90 -13.23 -23.36
N ILE A 126 0.35 -13.90 -24.35
CA ILE A 126 -0.96 -14.56 -24.24
C ILE A 126 -0.83 -15.73 -23.27
N SER A 127 -1.75 -15.79 -22.30
CA SER A 127 -1.84 -16.92 -21.38
C SER A 127 -2.56 -18.08 -22.09
N ILE A 128 -1.89 -19.21 -22.14
CA ILE A 128 -2.48 -20.39 -22.80
C ILE A 128 -2.99 -21.35 -21.74
#